data_c9a7e622d8b03e1ccfe8cd3f335c89c4
#
_entry.id   c9a7e622d8b03e1ccfe8cd3f335c89c4
#
_cell.length_a   1.000
_cell.length_b   1.000
_cell.length_c   1.000
_cell.angle_alpha   90.00
_cell.angle_beta   90.00
_cell.angle_gamma   90.00
#
_symmetry.space_group_name_H-M   'P 1'
#
loop_
_entity.id
_entity.type
_entity.pdbx_description
1 polymer ?
#
loop_
_entity_poly.entity_id
_entity_poly.type
_entity_poly.pdbx_seq_one_letter_code
_entity_poly.pdbx_strand_id
1 'polypeptide(L)'
;GFAHLFEHLMFGGSVHIPDYDAPLQLAGGENNAWTNNDITNYYLTVPKSNVEIGFWLESDRMLELAFSEQSLEVQRAVVMEEFKQRCLNQPYGDVGHLLRPLAYQTHPYRWPTIGKDLSHIANATLDEVKEFFFRFYAPNNAVLAVTGNISWEETVRLTEKWFAPIPRRNVPVRQLPQEVVQTAERRQTVERNVPLDALFMAYHMCSREDADYYAFDILSDILSNGRSSRLTRRLVQEQKFFSSLDAYISGTRDAGLLHISGKPSAGVSLEQAEAAVRKELEELKSGFVGEQE
;
A
#
# COMPACT_ATOMS: atom_id res chain seq x y z
N GLY A 1 -2.63 -2.67 10.10
CA GLY A 1 -3.27 -1.68 10.98
C GLY A 1 -2.28 -0.80 11.72
N PHE A 2 -1.35 -1.39 12.49
CA PHE A 2 -0.51 -0.62 13.41
C PHE A 2 0.47 0.31 12.67
N ALA A 3 1.13 -0.14 11.61
CA ALA A 3 2.03 0.71 10.82
C ALA A 3 1.28 1.88 10.15
N HIS A 4 0.04 1.67 9.72
CA HIS A 4 -0.81 2.72 9.17
C HIS A 4 -1.26 3.72 10.25
N LEU A 5 -1.65 3.24 11.44
CA LEU A 5 -1.90 4.14 12.57
C LEU A 5 -0.65 4.99 12.89
N PHE A 6 0.53 4.38 12.79
CA PHE A 6 1.79 5.10 12.98
C PHE A 6 2.06 6.16 11.93
N GLU A 7 1.70 5.92 10.68
CA GLU A 7 1.76 6.95 9.63
C GLU A 7 1.05 8.23 10.10
N HIS A 8 -0.17 8.09 10.63
CA HIS A 8 -0.93 9.23 11.16
C HIS A 8 -0.29 9.85 12.41
N LEU A 9 0.16 9.03 13.34
CA LEU A 9 0.78 9.50 14.60
C LEU A 9 2.05 10.34 14.35
N MET A 10 2.78 10.08 13.27
CA MET A 10 3.99 10.81 12.91
C MET A 10 3.73 12.27 12.54
N PHE A 11 2.48 12.67 12.33
CA PHE A 11 2.07 14.07 12.15
C PHE A 11 1.45 14.71 13.40
N GLY A 12 1.32 13.94 14.47
CA GLY A 12 0.70 14.38 15.73
C GLY A 12 1.61 15.17 16.67
N GLY A 13 2.75 15.62 16.20
CA GLY A 13 3.76 16.36 16.97
C GLY A 13 4.91 15.48 17.47
N SER A 14 6.06 16.11 17.60
CA SER A 14 7.30 15.51 18.10
C SER A 14 7.82 16.23 19.34
N VAL A 15 8.92 15.77 19.90
CA VAL A 15 9.43 16.23 21.18
C VAL A 15 9.69 17.75 21.24
N HIS A 16 10.13 18.37 20.13
CA HIS A 16 10.39 19.81 20.07
C HIS A 16 9.42 20.56 19.14
N ILE A 17 8.63 19.84 18.33
CA ILE A 17 7.78 20.40 17.29
C ILE A 17 6.33 19.91 17.52
N PRO A 18 5.51 20.71 18.24
CA PRO A 18 4.14 20.29 18.57
C PRO A 18 3.21 20.23 17.36
N ASP A 19 3.51 20.99 16.30
CA ASP A 19 2.76 21.02 15.05
C ASP A 19 3.74 20.92 13.88
N TYR A 20 3.69 19.81 13.18
CA TYR A 20 4.56 19.52 12.04
C TYR A 20 4.24 20.39 10.82
N ASP A 21 2.97 20.66 10.57
CA ASP A 21 2.53 21.34 9.35
C ASP A 21 2.76 22.86 9.41
N ALA A 22 2.61 23.47 10.56
CA ALA A 22 2.73 24.93 10.68
C ALA A 22 4.09 25.49 10.21
N PRO A 23 5.26 25.00 10.67
CA PRO A 23 6.54 25.48 10.18
C PRO A 23 6.80 25.10 8.71
N LEU A 24 6.29 23.96 8.24
CA LEU A 24 6.42 23.54 6.86
C LEU A 24 5.65 24.47 5.91
N GLN A 25 4.41 24.81 6.23
CA GLN A 25 3.58 25.73 5.46
C GLN A 25 4.17 27.15 5.42
N LEU A 26 4.70 27.63 6.55
CA LEU A 26 5.41 28.91 6.60
C LEU A 26 6.64 28.95 5.70
N ALA A 27 7.28 27.79 5.51
CA ALA A 27 8.40 27.64 4.58
C ALA A 27 7.96 27.45 3.10
N GLY A 28 6.66 27.43 2.82
CA GLY A 28 6.12 27.19 1.48
C GLY A 28 6.21 25.74 1.05
N GLY A 29 6.22 24.81 2.02
CA GLY A 29 6.32 23.38 1.77
C GLY A 29 4.97 22.68 1.85
N GLU A 30 4.96 21.47 1.35
CA GLU A 30 3.87 20.50 1.43
C GLU A 30 4.42 19.12 1.80
N ASN A 31 3.59 18.28 2.37
CA ASN A 31 3.96 16.91 2.75
C ASN A 31 2.85 15.92 2.45
N ASN A 32 3.21 14.65 2.46
CA ASN A 32 2.29 13.54 2.50
C ASN A 32 3.00 12.28 3.02
N ALA A 33 2.24 11.21 3.21
CA ALA A 33 2.76 9.89 3.56
C ALA A 33 1.89 8.79 2.96
N TRP A 34 2.43 7.57 2.93
CA TRP A 34 1.68 6.36 2.60
C TRP A 34 2.33 5.13 3.21
N THR A 35 1.51 4.15 3.54
CA THR A 35 1.95 2.86 4.06
C THR A 35 1.48 1.74 3.14
N ASN A 36 2.39 0.85 2.79
CA ASN A 36 2.07 -0.41 2.14
C ASN A 36 2.42 -1.61 3.05
N ASN A 37 2.48 -2.80 2.50
CA ASN A 37 2.75 -4.01 3.28
C ASN A 37 4.18 -4.06 3.87
N ASP A 38 5.14 -3.34 3.26
CA ASP A 38 6.57 -3.48 3.54
C ASP A 38 7.21 -2.23 4.12
N ILE A 39 6.74 -1.04 3.74
CA ILE A 39 7.30 0.24 4.15
C ILE A 39 6.23 1.26 4.47
N THR A 40 6.59 2.25 5.30
CA THR A 40 5.91 3.53 5.40
C THR A 40 6.83 4.60 4.82
N ASN A 41 6.33 5.38 3.88
CA ASN A 41 7.06 6.48 3.27
C ASN A 41 6.48 7.81 3.72
N TYR A 42 7.36 8.71 4.14
CA TYR A 42 7.04 10.10 4.46
C TYR A 42 7.83 10.97 3.50
N TYR A 43 7.20 11.98 2.96
CA TYR A 43 7.88 12.91 2.06
C TYR A 43 7.36 14.32 2.21
N LEU A 44 8.23 15.26 1.89
CA LEU A 44 7.90 16.66 1.83
C LEU A 44 8.58 17.30 0.62
N THR A 45 7.99 18.38 0.16
CA THR A 45 8.56 19.25 -0.88
C THR A 45 8.65 20.66 -0.33
N VAL A 46 9.81 21.29 -0.48
CA VAL A 46 10.05 22.66 -0.02
C VAL A 46 10.83 23.46 -1.07
N PRO A 47 10.68 24.79 -1.12
CA PRO A 47 11.56 25.63 -1.91
C PRO A 47 13.03 25.45 -1.49
N LYS A 48 13.95 25.52 -2.46
CA LYS A 48 15.40 25.37 -2.21
C LYS A 48 15.92 26.23 -1.07
N SER A 49 15.45 27.48 -0.96
CA SER A 49 15.86 28.42 0.11
C SER A 49 15.55 27.90 1.51
N ASN A 50 14.61 26.99 1.64
CA ASN A 50 14.11 26.49 2.91
C ASN A 50 14.35 24.98 3.10
N VAL A 51 15.27 24.39 2.32
CA VAL A 51 15.53 22.95 2.31
C VAL A 51 15.89 22.38 3.69
N GLU A 52 16.57 23.15 4.53
CA GLU A 52 16.99 22.71 5.86
C GLU A 52 15.83 22.42 6.80
N ILE A 53 14.66 23.06 6.59
CA ILE A 53 13.47 22.79 7.42
C ILE A 53 13.01 21.33 7.29
N GLY A 54 13.15 20.74 6.09
CA GLY A 54 12.82 19.35 5.87
C GLY A 54 13.68 18.40 6.72
N PHE A 55 14.99 18.66 6.77
CA PHE A 55 15.91 17.87 7.60
C PHE A 55 15.58 18.00 9.09
N TRP A 56 15.27 19.22 9.54
CA TRP A 56 14.88 19.48 10.91
C TRP A 56 13.59 18.76 11.31
N LEU A 57 12.52 18.91 10.51
CA LEU A 57 11.22 18.29 10.77
C LEU A 57 11.32 16.76 10.81
N GLU A 58 11.97 16.17 9.79
CA GLU A 58 12.10 14.72 9.67
C GLU A 58 12.97 14.12 10.79
N SER A 59 14.05 14.80 11.16
CA SER A 59 14.92 14.35 12.23
C SER A 59 14.26 14.40 13.60
N ASP A 60 13.48 15.45 13.89
CA ASP A 60 12.83 15.61 15.19
C ASP A 60 11.79 14.52 15.43
N ARG A 61 10.94 14.23 14.45
CA ARG A 61 9.97 13.13 14.59
C ARG A 61 10.61 11.73 14.58
N MET A 62 11.81 11.57 14.01
CA MET A 62 12.57 10.32 14.12
C MET A 62 13.25 10.20 15.48
N LEU A 63 13.64 11.32 16.11
CA LEU A 63 14.21 11.33 17.45
C LEU A 63 13.18 10.82 18.47
N GLU A 64 12.03 11.49 18.55
CA GLU A 64 10.95 11.10 19.47
C GLU A 64 9.65 11.85 19.14
N LEU A 65 8.52 11.15 19.24
CA LEU A 65 7.19 11.76 19.16
C LEU A 65 6.77 12.33 20.53
N ALA A 66 5.77 13.21 20.51
CA ALA A 66 5.21 13.78 21.74
C ALA A 66 4.50 12.74 22.64
N PHE A 67 4.04 11.62 22.08
CA PHE A 67 3.40 10.50 22.79
C PHE A 67 2.31 10.91 23.77
N SER A 68 1.38 11.77 23.35
CA SER A 68 0.27 12.15 24.20
C SER A 68 -0.96 11.26 24.01
N GLU A 69 -1.69 10.99 25.09
CA GLU A 69 -2.99 10.29 25.02
C GLU A 69 -3.97 11.02 24.10
N GLN A 70 -3.95 12.35 24.09
CA GLN A 70 -4.80 13.16 23.24
C GLN A 70 -4.48 12.94 21.74
N SER A 71 -3.19 12.93 21.36
CA SER A 71 -2.77 12.67 19.99
C SER A 71 -3.17 11.26 19.56
N LEU A 72 -2.97 10.26 20.42
CA LEU A 72 -3.37 8.89 20.15
C LEU A 72 -4.88 8.78 19.94
N GLU A 73 -5.68 9.40 20.78
CA GLU A 73 -7.14 9.34 20.66
C GLU A 73 -7.64 9.98 19.37
N VAL A 74 -7.08 11.15 19.01
CA VAL A 74 -7.42 11.83 17.76
C VAL A 74 -7.07 10.95 16.55
N GLN A 75 -5.85 10.43 16.47
CA GLN A 75 -5.43 9.62 15.32
C GLN A 75 -6.13 8.27 15.27
N ARG A 76 -6.43 7.67 16.41
CA ARG A 76 -7.25 6.47 16.51
C ARG A 76 -8.64 6.71 15.89
N ALA A 77 -9.30 7.81 16.26
CA ALA A 77 -10.60 8.17 15.71
C ALA A 77 -10.56 8.40 14.18
N VAL A 78 -9.52 9.08 13.69
CA VAL A 78 -9.30 9.32 12.25
C VAL A 78 -9.14 8.01 11.49
N VAL A 79 -8.24 7.13 11.92
CA VAL A 79 -7.97 5.85 11.25
C VAL A 79 -9.16 4.90 11.32
N MET A 80 -9.91 4.92 12.44
CA MET A 80 -11.16 4.15 12.54
C MET A 80 -12.23 4.64 11.57
N GLU A 81 -12.36 5.94 11.39
CA GLU A 81 -13.31 6.49 10.43
C GLU A 81 -12.89 6.19 8.98
N GLU A 82 -11.60 6.29 8.69
CA GLU A 82 -11.06 5.89 7.38
C GLU A 82 -11.31 4.40 7.09
N PHE A 83 -11.12 3.52 8.07
CA PHE A 83 -11.45 2.10 7.93
C PHE A 83 -12.93 1.90 7.60
N LYS A 84 -13.84 2.57 8.31
CA LYS A 84 -15.27 2.50 8.01
C LYS A 84 -15.58 2.99 6.61
N GLN A 85 -15.05 4.14 6.22
CA GLN A 85 -15.28 4.71 4.89
C GLN A 85 -14.75 3.82 3.78
N ARG A 86 -13.52 3.30 3.91
CA ARG A 86 -12.88 2.49 2.86
C ARG A 86 -13.38 1.05 2.80
N CYS A 87 -13.71 0.45 3.96
CA CYS A 87 -13.99 -0.97 4.02
C CYS A 87 -15.46 -1.32 4.25
N LEU A 88 -16.23 -0.47 4.96
CA LEU A 88 -17.59 -0.80 5.37
C LEU A 88 -18.66 -0.01 4.63
N ASN A 89 -18.41 1.26 4.34
CA ASN A 89 -19.42 2.20 3.85
C ASN A 89 -19.44 2.36 2.33
N GLN A 90 -18.56 1.67 1.59
CA GLN A 90 -18.56 1.73 0.14
C GLN A 90 -18.74 0.33 -0.48
N PRO A 91 -19.40 0.23 -1.65
CA PRO A 91 -19.52 -1.02 -2.37
C PRO A 91 -18.14 -1.65 -2.63
N TYR A 92 -18.02 -2.95 -2.38
CA TYR A 92 -16.79 -3.75 -2.57
C TYR A 92 -15.61 -3.34 -1.66
N GLY A 93 -15.81 -2.49 -0.66
CA GLY A 93 -14.73 -2.01 0.22
C GLY A 93 -14.07 -3.12 1.05
N ASP A 94 -14.78 -4.20 1.33
CA ASP A 94 -14.29 -5.35 2.10
C ASP A 94 -13.54 -6.41 1.27
N VAL A 95 -13.42 -6.23 -0.05
CA VAL A 95 -12.77 -7.20 -0.96
C VAL A 95 -11.35 -7.53 -0.51
N GLY A 96 -10.57 -6.54 -0.10
CA GLY A 96 -9.22 -6.79 0.41
C GLY A 96 -9.17 -7.68 1.65
N HIS A 97 -10.17 -7.61 2.52
CA HIS A 97 -10.31 -8.44 3.71
C HIS A 97 -10.77 -9.87 3.39
N LEU A 98 -11.45 -10.07 2.27
CA LEU A 98 -11.94 -11.37 1.82
C LEU A 98 -10.93 -12.09 0.92
N LEU A 99 -10.36 -11.40 -0.05
CA LEU A 99 -9.48 -11.99 -1.06
C LEU A 99 -8.09 -12.35 -0.50
N ARG A 100 -7.50 -11.46 0.31
CA ARG A 100 -6.15 -11.68 0.85
C ARG A 100 -6.03 -12.95 1.70
N PRO A 101 -6.96 -13.30 2.61
CA PRO A 101 -6.90 -14.57 3.34
C PRO A 101 -7.10 -15.82 2.46
N LEU A 102 -7.72 -15.69 1.29
CA LEU A 102 -7.76 -16.78 0.30
C LEU A 102 -6.40 -16.96 -0.39
N ALA A 103 -5.73 -15.85 -0.73
CA ALA A 103 -4.42 -15.88 -1.37
C ALA A 103 -3.31 -16.29 -0.40
N TYR A 104 -3.27 -15.71 0.80
CA TYR A 104 -2.22 -15.95 1.79
C TYR A 104 -2.77 -16.65 3.03
N GLN A 105 -2.20 -17.77 3.41
CA GLN A 105 -2.59 -18.52 4.61
C GLN A 105 -1.64 -18.30 5.79
N THR A 106 -0.34 -18.19 5.51
CA THR A 106 0.71 -18.08 6.52
C THR A 106 1.36 -16.70 6.53
N HIS A 107 1.57 -16.12 5.35
CA HIS A 107 2.26 -14.84 5.21
C HIS A 107 1.42 -13.66 5.73
N PRO A 108 2.01 -12.64 6.41
CA PRO A 108 1.28 -11.46 6.91
C PRO A 108 0.55 -10.64 5.84
N TYR A 109 0.86 -10.80 4.55
CA TYR A 109 0.13 -10.12 3.47
C TYR A 109 -1.36 -10.54 3.38
N ARG A 110 -1.77 -11.52 4.15
CA ARG A 110 -3.16 -11.97 4.25
C ARG A 110 -4.14 -10.94 4.84
N TRP A 111 -3.65 -9.87 5.42
CA TRP A 111 -4.50 -8.76 5.85
C TRP A 111 -4.07 -7.43 5.23
N PRO A 112 -5.02 -6.52 4.96
CA PRO A 112 -4.72 -5.24 4.35
C PRO A 112 -4.00 -4.30 5.33
N THR A 113 -3.29 -3.32 4.77
CA THR A 113 -2.50 -2.33 5.50
C THR A 113 -3.33 -1.49 6.46
N ILE A 114 -4.57 -1.16 6.09
CA ILE A 114 -5.50 -0.41 6.94
C ILE A 114 -5.83 -1.15 8.25
N GLY A 115 -5.66 -2.44 8.28
CA GLY A 115 -5.85 -3.29 9.46
C GLY A 115 -6.74 -4.49 9.17
N LYS A 116 -6.53 -5.55 9.95
CA LYS A 116 -7.36 -6.75 9.89
C LYS A 116 -8.74 -6.52 10.50
N ASP A 117 -8.78 -5.79 11.60
CA ASP A 117 -9.97 -5.57 12.41
C ASP A 117 -9.92 -4.19 13.08
N LEU A 118 -11.07 -3.52 13.11
CA LEU A 118 -11.21 -2.19 13.69
C LEU A 118 -10.85 -2.16 15.19
N SER A 119 -11.12 -3.25 15.91
CA SER A 119 -10.81 -3.37 17.33
C SER A 119 -9.31 -3.28 17.63
N HIS A 120 -8.45 -3.70 16.70
CA HIS A 120 -7.00 -3.58 16.88
C HIS A 120 -6.52 -2.13 16.93
N ILE A 121 -7.21 -1.24 16.21
CA ILE A 121 -6.93 0.19 16.23
C ILE A 121 -7.59 0.82 17.46
N ALA A 122 -8.85 0.46 17.73
CA ALA A 122 -9.60 0.99 18.86
C ALA A 122 -8.93 0.71 20.23
N ASN A 123 -8.30 -0.45 20.35
CA ASN A 123 -7.67 -0.89 21.61
C ASN A 123 -6.16 -0.61 21.68
N ALA A 124 -5.57 0.06 20.68
CA ALA A 124 -4.16 0.41 20.70
C ALA A 124 -3.84 1.31 21.89
N THR A 125 -2.86 0.94 22.70
CA THR A 125 -2.44 1.67 23.90
C THR A 125 -1.23 2.55 23.62
N LEU A 126 -1.03 3.57 24.46
CA LEU A 126 0.13 4.45 24.32
C LEU A 126 1.46 3.70 24.52
N ASP A 127 1.49 2.68 25.37
CA ASP A 127 2.69 1.87 25.61
C ASP A 127 3.03 1.02 24.38
N GLU A 128 2.03 0.41 23.72
CA GLU A 128 2.24 -0.31 22.44
C GLU A 128 2.71 0.63 21.32
N VAL A 129 2.21 1.87 21.31
CA VAL A 129 2.65 2.91 20.37
C VAL A 129 4.12 3.26 20.61
N LYS A 130 4.53 3.49 21.87
CA LYS A 130 5.93 3.74 22.23
C LYS A 130 6.84 2.56 21.87
N GLU A 131 6.43 1.34 22.21
CA GLU A 131 7.19 0.13 21.88
C GLU A 131 7.40 0.01 20.37
N PHE A 132 6.35 0.22 19.57
CA PHE A 132 6.43 0.16 18.11
C PHE A 132 7.39 1.22 17.56
N PHE A 133 7.32 2.46 18.04
CA PHE A 133 8.23 3.53 17.63
C PHE A 133 9.69 3.16 17.91
N PHE A 134 10.03 2.84 19.15
CA PHE A 134 11.41 2.54 19.54
C PHE A 134 11.94 1.27 18.87
N ARG A 135 11.06 0.38 18.44
CA ARG A 135 11.41 -0.86 17.74
C ARG A 135 11.71 -0.64 16.25
N PHE A 136 10.99 0.25 15.58
CA PHE A 136 11.04 0.36 14.12
C PHE A 136 11.53 1.71 13.59
N TYR A 137 11.31 2.80 14.29
CA TYR A 137 11.67 4.15 13.86
C TYR A 137 13.07 4.51 14.35
N ALA A 138 14.07 4.20 13.55
CA ALA A 138 15.47 4.43 13.88
C ALA A 138 16.27 4.77 12.62
N PRO A 139 17.33 5.59 12.71
CA PRO A 139 18.16 5.93 11.53
C PRO A 139 18.72 4.70 10.81
N ASN A 140 19.02 3.64 11.55
CA ASN A 140 19.51 2.38 10.99
C ASN A 140 18.41 1.45 10.42
N ASN A 141 17.17 1.89 10.39
CA ASN A 141 16.02 1.24 9.74
C ASN A 141 15.29 2.20 8.78
N ALA A 142 15.96 3.25 8.35
CA ALA A 142 15.41 4.26 7.46
C ALA A 142 16.35 4.49 6.28
N VAL A 143 15.77 4.93 5.17
CA VAL A 143 16.47 5.44 3.99
C VAL A 143 16.05 6.89 3.80
N LEU A 144 17.01 7.80 3.81
CA LEU A 144 16.78 9.19 3.46
C LEU A 144 17.10 9.38 1.97
N ALA A 145 16.10 9.78 1.19
CA ALA A 145 16.26 10.14 -0.20
C ALA A 145 16.03 11.65 -0.34
N VAL A 146 17.02 12.36 -0.89
CA VAL A 146 16.95 13.81 -1.14
C VAL A 146 17.14 14.04 -2.62
N THR A 147 16.19 14.76 -3.22
CA THR A 147 16.24 15.09 -4.66
C THR A 147 15.87 16.55 -4.87
N GLY A 148 16.50 17.18 -5.86
CA GLY A 148 16.24 18.57 -6.21
C GLY A 148 17.50 19.39 -6.43
N ASN A 149 17.36 20.70 -6.33
CA ASN A 149 18.48 21.64 -6.53
C ASN A 149 19.30 21.83 -5.23
N ILE A 150 19.96 20.78 -4.80
CA ILE A 150 20.86 20.73 -3.63
C ILE A 150 22.11 19.94 -4.02
N SER A 151 23.30 20.34 -3.52
CA SER A 151 24.52 19.59 -3.77
C SER A 151 24.63 18.38 -2.83
N TRP A 152 25.47 17.42 -3.22
CA TRP A 152 25.82 16.27 -2.38
C TRP A 152 26.43 16.70 -1.04
N GLU A 153 27.36 17.62 -1.08
CA GLU A 153 28.08 18.13 0.10
C GLU A 153 27.11 18.78 1.10
N GLU A 154 26.17 19.58 0.58
CA GLU A 154 25.14 20.21 1.41
C GLU A 154 24.17 19.18 1.99
N THR A 155 23.78 18.18 1.20
CA THR A 155 22.93 17.08 1.68
C THR A 155 23.61 16.31 2.82
N VAL A 156 24.89 15.96 2.66
CA VAL A 156 25.67 15.29 3.71
C VAL A 156 25.76 16.16 4.96
N ARG A 157 26.14 17.44 4.80
CA ARG A 157 26.25 18.38 5.93
C ARG A 157 24.95 18.51 6.71
N LEU A 158 23.80 18.63 6.04
CA LEU A 158 22.48 18.73 6.68
C LEU A 158 22.08 17.41 7.33
N THR A 159 22.38 16.29 6.69
CA THR A 159 22.12 14.96 7.26
C THR A 159 22.93 14.74 8.54
N GLU A 160 24.22 15.05 8.52
CA GLU A 160 25.07 14.96 9.71
C GLU A 160 24.58 15.90 10.81
N LYS A 161 24.23 17.14 10.48
CA LYS A 161 23.75 18.11 11.45
C LYS A 161 22.50 17.63 12.18
N TRP A 162 21.53 17.10 11.47
CA TRP A 162 20.19 16.84 12.01
C TRP A 162 19.97 15.38 12.44
N PHE A 163 20.52 14.40 11.72
CA PHE A 163 20.27 12.99 12.01
C PHE A 163 21.40 12.32 12.81
N ALA A 164 22.64 12.78 12.76
CA ALA A 164 23.72 12.14 13.50
C ALA A 164 23.52 12.12 15.04
N PRO A 165 22.85 13.11 15.66
CA PRO A 165 22.54 13.04 17.10
C PRO A 165 21.55 11.93 17.47
N ILE A 166 20.79 11.35 16.53
CA ILE A 166 19.78 10.34 16.81
C ILE A 166 20.48 8.99 17.01
N PRO A 167 20.29 8.32 18.15
CA PRO A 167 20.97 7.07 18.43
C PRO A 167 20.45 5.93 17.55
N ARG A 168 21.34 5.02 17.21
CA ARG A 168 20.95 3.72 16.62
C ARG A 168 20.11 2.94 17.61
N ARG A 169 19.15 2.16 17.11
CA ARG A 169 18.31 1.29 17.94
C ARG A 169 18.47 -0.18 17.52
N ASN A 170 18.05 -1.07 18.41
CA ASN A 170 18.04 -2.49 18.11
C ASN A 170 16.79 -2.83 17.28
N VAL A 171 16.95 -2.80 15.96
CA VAL A 171 15.85 -3.12 15.02
C VAL A 171 15.80 -4.63 14.82
N PRO A 172 14.61 -5.24 14.95
CA PRO A 172 14.48 -6.69 14.74
C PRO A 172 14.79 -7.07 13.30
N VAL A 173 15.47 -8.20 13.14
CA VAL A 173 15.68 -8.78 11.81
C VAL A 173 14.32 -9.23 11.26
N ARG A 174 14.04 -8.86 10.02
CA ARG A 174 12.82 -9.29 9.33
C ARG A 174 12.84 -10.80 9.12
N GLN A 175 11.95 -11.50 9.80
CA GLN A 175 11.76 -12.94 9.66
C GLN A 175 10.26 -13.21 9.53
N LEU A 176 9.79 -13.36 8.29
CA LEU A 176 8.40 -13.67 7.99
C LEU A 176 8.27 -15.10 7.52
N PRO A 177 7.17 -15.79 7.87
CA PRO A 177 6.91 -17.12 7.34
C PRO A 177 6.73 -17.04 5.83
N GLN A 178 7.30 -17.99 5.12
CA GLN A 178 7.03 -18.14 3.69
C GLN A 178 5.57 -18.60 3.49
N GLU A 179 4.94 -18.10 2.43
CA GLU A 179 3.63 -18.58 2.04
C GLU A 179 3.72 -20.01 1.51
N VAL A 180 2.75 -20.82 1.86
CA VAL A 180 2.66 -22.20 1.34
C VAL A 180 2.26 -22.19 -0.13
N VAL A 181 2.84 -23.10 -0.90
CA VAL A 181 2.46 -23.25 -2.31
C VAL A 181 0.99 -23.62 -2.42
N GLN A 182 0.23 -22.85 -3.17
CA GLN A 182 -1.17 -23.12 -3.43
C GLN A 182 -1.31 -24.22 -4.49
N THR A 183 -1.93 -25.31 -4.14
CA THR A 183 -2.11 -26.51 -5.01
C THR A 183 -3.51 -26.63 -5.61
N ALA A 184 -4.46 -25.83 -5.12
CA ALA A 184 -5.84 -25.83 -5.59
C ALA A 184 -6.45 -24.43 -5.52
N GLU A 185 -7.44 -24.19 -6.36
CA GLU A 185 -8.22 -22.95 -6.32
C GLU A 185 -8.93 -22.81 -4.96
N ARG A 186 -9.00 -21.59 -4.46
CA ARG A 186 -9.77 -21.20 -3.29
C ARG A 186 -10.81 -20.18 -3.74
N ARG A 187 -12.07 -20.41 -3.36
CA ARG A 187 -13.20 -19.61 -3.80
C ARG A 187 -14.09 -19.22 -2.63
N GLN A 188 -14.62 -18.02 -2.69
CA GLN A 188 -15.65 -17.54 -1.77
C GLN A 188 -16.68 -16.72 -2.54
N THR A 189 -17.96 -16.99 -2.31
CA THR A 189 -19.06 -16.14 -2.77
C THR A 189 -19.62 -15.40 -1.58
N VAL A 190 -19.83 -14.11 -1.73
CA VAL A 190 -20.31 -13.24 -0.65
C VAL A 190 -21.45 -12.38 -1.19
N GLU A 191 -22.57 -12.35 -0.48
CA GLU A 191 -23.69 -11.47 -0.79
C GLU A 191 -23.55 -10.15 -0.05
N ARG A 192 -23.72 -9.05 -0.76
CA ARG A 192 -23.67 -7.68 -0.25
C ARG A 192 -24.73 -6.83 -0.95
N ASN A 193 -25.17 -5.78 -0.28
CA ASN A 193 -26.03 -4.78 -0.92
C ASN A 193 -25.18 -3.86 -1.81
N VAL A 194 -24.92 -4.29 -3.03
CA VAL A 194 -24.08 -3.60 -4.03
C VAL A 194 -24.86 -3.37 -5.32
N PRO A 195 -24.51 -2.36 -6.12
CA PRO A 195 -25.26 -2.04 -7.35
C PRO A 195 -25.18 -3.11 -8.43
N LEU A 196 -24.08 -3.85 -8.52
CA LEU A 196 -23.81 -4.86 -9.55
C LEU A 196 -23.04 -6.03 -8.93
N ASP A 197 -23.15 -7.20 -9.51
CA ASP A 197 -22.23 -8.30 -9.23
C ASP A 197 -20.80 -7.91 -9.63
N ALA A 198 -19.82 -8.48 -8.95
CA ALA A 198 -18.40 -8.25 -9.26
C ALA A 198 -17.60 -9.54 -9.10
N LEU A 199 -16.63 -9.71 -9.99
CA LEU A 199 -15.67 -10.80 -9.99
C LEU A 199 -14.30 -10.27 -9.54
N PHE A 200 -13.68 -10.94 -8.58
CA PHE A 200 -12.33 -10.66 -8.10
C PHE A 200 -11.50 -11.93 -8.14
N MET A 201 -10.41 -11.91 -8.88
CA MET A 201 -9.48 -13.03 -9.02
C MET A 201 -8.08 -12.59 -8.61
N ALA A 202 -7.31 -13.48 -8.01
CA ALA A 202 -5.92 -13.23 -7.69
C ALA A 202 -5.07 -14.45 -8.00
N TYR A 203 -3.89 -14.22 -8.56
CA TYR A 203 -2.89 -15.23 -8.86
C TYR A 203 -1.59 -14.87 -8.15
N HIS A 204 -0.92 -15.85 -7.55
CA HIS A 204 0.42 -15.63 -6.99
C HIS A 204 1.39 -15.25 -8.09
N MET A 205 2.23 -14.27 -7.78
CA MET A 205 3.34 -13.85 -8.63
C MET A 205 4.64 -13.81 -7.83
N CYS A 206 5.77 -13.60 -8.51
CA CYS A 206 7.06 -13.43 -7.90
C CYS A 206 7.15 -12.18 -7.00
N SER A 207 8.23 -12.05 -6.26
CA SER A 207 8.55 -10.85 -5.49
C SER A 207 8.97 -9.70 -6.41
N ARG A 208 8.96 -8.48 -5.89
CA ARG A 208 9.46 -7.29 -6.61
C ARG A 208 10.97 -7.34 -6.89
N GLU A 209 11.71 -8.12 -6.12
CA GLU A 209 13.18 -8.29 -6.26
C GLU A 209 13.54 -9.41 -7.26
N ASP A 210 12.56 -10.15 -7.76
CA ASP A 210 12.75 -11.24 -8.71
C ASP A 210 12.93 -10.73 -10.14
N ALA A 211 13.70 -11.47 -10.94
CA ALA A 211 13.95 -11.15 -12.35
C ALA A 211 12.66 -11.14 -13.19
N ASP A 212 11.68 -11.96 -12.84
CA ASP A 212 10.41 -12.09 -13.56
C ASP A 212 9.42 -10.98 -13.23
N TYR A 213 9.73 -10.10 -12.26
CA TYR A 213 8.83 -9.03 -11.85
C TYR A 213 8.37 -8.14 -13.01
N TYR A 214 9.32 -7.71 -13.84
CA TYR A 214 9.02 -6.84 -15.00
C TYR A 214 8.18 -7.55 -16.07
N ALA A 215 8.29 -8.87 -16.16
CA ALA A 215 7.42 -9.65 -17.05
C ALA A 215 5.96 -9.62 -16.56
N PHE A 216 5.73 -9.72 -15.24
CA PHE A 216 4.39 -9.55 -14.66
C PHE A 216 3.86 -8.12 -14.78
N ASP A 217 4.71 -7.12 -14.67
CA ASP A 217 4.34 -5.71 -14.84
C ASP A 217 3.83 -5.45 -16.26
N ILE A 218 4.63 -5.83 -17.25
CA ILE A 218 4.23 -5.77 -18.67
C ILE A 218 2.99 -6.62 -18.95
N LEU A 219 2.88 -7.81 -18.36
CA LEU A 219 1.71 -8.67 -18.51
C LEU A 219 0.44 -7.97 -18.01
N SER A 220 0.49 -7.27 -16.87
CA SER A 220 -0.67 -6.54 -16.38
C SER A 220 -1.08 -5.39 -17.31
N ASP A 221 -0.10 -4.72 -17.94
CA ASP A 221 -0.34 -3.68 -18.95
C ASP A 221 -1.00 -4.24 -20.22
N ILE A 222 -0.49 -5.34 -20.74
CA ILE A 222 -1.08 -6.04 -21.89
C ILE A 222 -2.52 -6.45 -21.59
N LEU A 223 -2.81 -6.89 -20.38
CA LEU A 223 -4.14 -7.32 -19.97
C LEU A 223 -5.13 -6.15 -19.87
N SER A 224 -4.79 -5.04 -19.25
CA SER A 224 -5.81 -4.01 -18.97
C SER A 224 -5.36 -2.55 -19.06
N ASN A 225 -4.10 -2.24 -19.33
CA ASN A 225 -3.66 -0.84 -19.36
C ASN A 225 -3.99 -0.18 -20.70
N GLY A 226 -5.05 0.61 -20.70
CA GLY A 226 -5.49 1.38 -21.87
C GLY A 226 -6.55 0.67 -22.72
N ARG A 227 -7.04 1.41 -23.71
CA ARG A 227 -8.19 0.98 -24.53
C ARG A 227 -7.89 -0.18 -25.48
N SER A 228 -6.65 -0.35 -25.88
CA SER A 228 -6.20 -1.41 -26.79
C SER A 228 -5.82 -2.70 -26.08
N SER A 229 -5.72 -2.67 -24.75
CA SER A 229 -5.34 -3.84 -23.97
C SER A 229 -6.32 -5.00 -24.14
N ARG A 230 -5.83 -6.22 -23.99
CA ARG A 230 -6.53 -7.45 -24.38
C ARG A 230 -7.90 -7.59 -23.72
N LEU A 231 -7.97 -7.53 -22.41
CA LEU A 231 -9.23 -7.69 -21.67
C LEU A 231 -10.19 -6.54 -21.96
N THR A 232 -9.68 -5.31 -21.99
CA THR A 232 -10.50 -4.13 -22.28
C THR A 232 -11.10 -4.19 -23.69
N ARG A 233 -10.27 -4.47 -24.71
CA ARG A 233 -10.73 -4.57 -26.08
C ARG A 233 -11.70 -5.72 -26.26
N ARG A 234 -11.31 -6.95 -25.89
CA ARG A 234 -12.07 -8.15 -26.20
C ARG A 234 -13.31 -8.32 -25.32
N LEU A 235 -13.17 -8.15 -23.99
CA LEU A 235 -14.24 -8.49 -23.07
C LEU A 235 -15.12 -7.30 -22.68
N VAL A 236 -14.61 -6.06 -22.78
CA VAL A 236 -15.42 -4.87 -22.50
C VAL A 236 -15.99 -4.27 -23.79
N GLN A 237 -15.16 -4.03 -24.81
CA GLN A 237 -15.61 -3.29 -26.01
C GLN A 237 -16.29 -4.20 -27.05
N GLU A 238 -15.68 -5.34 -27.40
CA GLU A 238 -16.16 -6.22 -28.48
C GLU A 238 -17.26 -7.16 -27.99
N GLN A 239 -16.97 -8.02 -27.01
CA GLN A 239 -17.88 -9.07 -26.54
C GLN A 239 -18.86 -8.60 -25.46
N LYS A 240 -18.57 -7.47 -24.81
CA LYS A 240 -19.43 -6.83 -23.79
C LYS A 240 -19.77 -7.74 -22.58
N PHE A 241 -18.87 -8.64 -22.21
CA PHE A 241 -19.01 -9.44 -21.01
C PHE A 241 -18.92 -8.61 -19.75
N PHE A 242 -18.15 -7.53 -19.77
CA PHE A 242 -17.94 -6.64 -18.63
C PHE A 242 -18.28 -5.19 -18.97
N SER A 243 -18.81 -4.47 -18.00
CA SER A 243 -18.92 -3.02 -18.02
C SER A 243 -17.60 -2.34 -17.64
N SER A 244 -16.81 -2.99 -16.78
CA SER A 244 -15.43 -2.61 -16.44
C SER A 244 -14.64 -3.86 -16.08
N LEU A 245 -13.38 -3.92 -16.52
CA LEU A 245 -12.47 -5.01 -16.21
C LEU A 245 -11.06 -4.45 -16.12
N ASP A 246 -10.36 -4.80 -15.06
CA ASP A 246 -9.02 -4.32 -14.75
C ASP A 246 -8.11 -5.46 -14.31
N ALA A 247 -6.81 -5.35 -14.64
CA ALA A 247 -5.77 -6.25 -14.19
C ALA A 247 -4.55 -5.44 -13.72
N TYR A 248 -4.04 -5.73 -12.54
CA TYR A 248 -2.89 -5.04 -11.97
C TYR A 248 -2.09 -5.95 -11.05
N ILE A 249 -0.85 -5.61 -10.80
CA ILE A 249 0.00 -6.34 -9.87
C ILE A 249 0.15 -5.62 -8.54
N SER A 250 0.24 -6.38 -7.45
CA SER A 250 0.73 -5.89 -6.17
C SER A 250 2.17 -6.33 -5.99
N GLY A 251 3.10 -5.48 -6.48
CA GLY A 251 4.54 -5.73 -6.37
C GLY A 251 5.03 -5.49 -4.94
N THR A 252 5.21 -6.56 -4.19
CA THR A 252 5.66 -6.57 -2.80
C THR A 252 7.06 -7.17 -2.67
N ARG A 253 7.72 -6.93 -1.55
CA ARG A 253 9.06 -7.45 -1.28
C ARG A 253 9.12 -8.96 -1.26
N ASP A 254 8.08 -9.62 -0.70
CA ASP A 254 7.86 -11.06 -0.86
C ASP A 254 6.88 -11.30 -2.02
N ALA A 255 6.56 -12.57 -2.32
CA ALA A 255 5.66 -12.93 -3.40
C ALA A 255 4.33 -12.15 -3.36
N GLY A 256 4.04 -11.46 -4.46
CA GLY A 256 2.87 -10.62 -4.65
C GLY A 256 1.69 -11.34 -5.31
N LEU A 257 0.76 -10.54 -5.82
CA LEU A 257 -0.43 -11.02 -6.52
C LEU A 257 -0.64 -10.25 -7.82
N LEU A 258 -1.00 -10.98 -8.88
CA LEU A 258 -1.69 -10.42 -10.04
C LEU A 258 -3.19 -10.45 -9.74
N HIS A 259 -3.82 -9.31 -9.76
CA HIS A 259 -5.25 -9.12 -9.55
C HIS A 259 -5.98 -8.94 -10.87
N ILE A 260 -7.16 -9.52 -10.99
CA ILE A 260 -8.11 -9.24 -12.05
C ILE A 260 -9.45 -8.96 -11.38
N SER A 261 -10.04 -7.82 -11.69
CA SER A 261 -11.32 -7.42 -11.11
C SER A 261 -12.25 -6.82 -12.16
N GLY A 262 -13.52 -7.17 -12.12
CA GLY A 262 -14.45 -6.66 -13.10
C GLY A 262 -15.91 -6.74 -12.67
N LYS A 263 -16.72 -5.91 -13.31
CA LYS A 263 -18.18 -5.90 -13.14
C LYS A 263 -18.80 -6.44 -14.42
N PRO A 264 -19.45 -7.63 -14.37
CA PRO A 264 -20.16 -8.17 -15.51
C PRO A 264 -21.22 -7.19 -16.07
N SER A 265 -21.45 -7.26 -17.37
CA SER A 265 -22.53 -6.52 -17.99
C SER A 265 -23.90 -7.11 -17.63
N ALA A 266 -24.96 -6.32 -17.75
CA ALA A 266 -26.32 -6.77 -17.49
C ALA A 266 -26.65 -8.04 -18.31
N GLY A 267 -27.14 -9.08 -17.63
CA GLY A 267 -27.48 -10.36 -18.23
C GLY A 267 -26.33 -11.36 -18.38
N VAL A 268 -25.12 -11.01 -17.98
CA VAL A 268 -23.96 -11.90 -17.94
C VAL A 268 -23.82 -12.45 -16.52
N SER A 269 -23.80 -13.78 -16.35
CA SER A 269 -23.56 -14.38 -15.03
C SER A 269 -22.09 -14.32 -14.61
N LEU A 270 -21.82 -14.45 -13.32
CA LEU A 270 -20.44 -14.50 -12.81
C LEU A 270 -19.65 -15.67 -13.40
N GLU A 271 -20.28 -16.81 -13.63
CA GLU A 271 -19.66 -17.99 -14.26
C GLU A 271 -19.27 -17.72 -15.72
N GLN A 272 -20.14 -17.05 -16.47
CA GLN A 272 -19.85 -16.67 -17.86
C GLN A 272 -18.70 -15.65 -17.90
N ALA A 273 -18.74 -14.66 -17.03
CA ALA A 273 -17.72 -13.62 -16.92
C ALA A 273 -16.35 -14.23 -16.55
N GLU A 274 -16.32 -15.13 -15.57
CA GLU A 274 -15.09 -15.83 -15.18
C GLU A 274 -14.54 -16.71 -16.31
N ALA A 275 -15.41 -17.49 -16.98
CA ALA A 275 -15.00 -18.33 -18.10
C ALA A 275 -14.38 -17.49 -19.24
N ALA A 276 -14.92 -16.30 -19.51
CA ALA A 276 -14.38 -15.41 -20.52
C ALA A 276 -12.97 -14.89 -20.14
N VAL A 277 -12.77 -14.48 -18.89
CA VAL A 277 -11.42 -14.09 -18.41
C VAL A 277 -10.43 -15.24 -18.49
N ARG A 278 -10.82 -16.43 -18.00
CA ARG A 278 -9.95 -17.61 -18.04
C ARG A 278 -9.56 -18.00 -19.47
N LYS A 279 -10.48 -17.89 -20.42
CA LYS A 279 -10.17 -18.13 -21.82
C LYS A 279 -9.09 -17.21 -22.36
N GLU A 280 -9.19 -15.89 -22.07
CA GLU A 280 -8.18 -14.93 -22.51
C GLU A 280 -6.80 -15.19 -21.87
N LEU A 281 -6.76 -15.61 -20.61
CA LEU A 281 -5.52 -15.98 -19.94
C LEU A 281 -4.90 -17.26 -20.54
N GLU A 282 -5.70 -18.25 -20.90
CA GLU A 282 -5.20 -19.49 -21.55
C GLU A 282 -4.70 -19.22 -22.97
N GLU A 283 -5.39 -18.33 -23.71
CA GLU A 283 -4.91 -17.90 -25.03
C GLU A 283 -3.57 -17.17 -24.93
N LEU A 284 -3.37 -16.35 -23.89
CA LEU A 284 -2.12 -15.62 -23.65
C LEU A 284 -0.97 -16.57 -23.26
N LYS A 285 -1.24 -17.66 -22.57
CA LYS A 285 -0.23 -18.70 -22.25
C LYS A 285 0.21 -19.50 -23.48
N SER A 286 -0.65 -19.67 -24.46
CA SER A 286 -0.42 -20.53 -25.62
C SER A 286 0.11 -19.80 -26.86
N GLY A 287 0.06 -18.47 -26.88
CA GLY A 287 0.42 -17.64 -28.02
C GLY A 287 1.34 -16.47 -27.65
N PHE A 288 2.07 -15.96 -28.64
CA PHE A 288 2.79 -14.70 -28.46
C PHE A 288 1.86 -13.52 -28.57
N VAL A 289 2.22 -12.45 -27.86
CA VAL A 289 1.54 -11.14 -27.99
C VAL A 289 1.83 -10.57 -29.39
N GLY A 290 0.81 -10.08 -30.08
CA GLY A 290 0.99 -9.49 -31.39
C GLY A 290 1.64 -8.09 -31.32
N GLU A 291 2.30 -7.66 -32.40
CA GLU A 291 2.98 -6.34 -32.46
C GLU A 291 2.03 -5.13 -32.21
N GLN A 292 0.74 -5.31 -32.35
CA GLN A 292 -0.26 -4.25 -32.15
C GLN A 292 -0.88 -4.25 -30.75
N GLU A 293 -0.54 -5.17 -29.92
CA GLU A 293 -1.04 -5.39 -28.58
C GLU A 293 -0.02 -4.93 -27.52
#